data_e414aab8d626b7c04e7b0b742f5db67b
#
_entry.id   e414aab8d626b7c04e7b0b742f5db67b
#
_cell.length_a   1.000
_cell.length_b   1.000
_cell.length_c   1.000
_cell.angle_alpha   90.00
_cell.angle_beta   90.00
_cell.angle_gamma   90.00
#
_symmetry.space_group_name_H-M   'P 1'
#
loop_
_entity.id
_entity.type
_entity.pdbx_description
1 polymer ?
#
loop_
_entity_poly.entity_id
_entity_poly.type
_entity_poly.pdbx_seq_one_letter_code
_entity_poly.pdbx_strand_id
1 'polypeptide(L)'
;MKGIDECSWDEFSYALAVGVTAPFYLTKLFLPYFAPGASVINIASSRDRMSQPQTESYTAAKGGIAALTHAMAISLAGRVRVNSISPGWIDTTDSRITGADALQQPAGRVGKPEDIAEMALFLCSEKAGFITG
;
A
#
# COMPACT_ATOMS: atom_id res chain seq x y z
N MET A 1 -16.12 0.30 -6.47
CA MET A 1 -16.03 -0.97 -5.74
C MET A 1 -17.43 -1.59 -5.74
N LYS A 2 -17.54 -2.90 -5.63
CA LYS A 2 -18.79 -3.63 -5.66
C LYS A 2 -18.89 -4.55 -4.44
N GLY A 3 -20.07 -4.75 -3.91
CA GLY A 3 -20.34 -5.65 -2.81
C GLY A 3 -20.19 -7.12 -3.19
N ILE A 4 -20.24 -7.99 -2.18
CA ILE A 4 -20.07 -9.44 -2.35
C ILE A 4 -21.10 -10.07 -3.28
N ASP A 5 -22.29 -9.50 -3.38
CA ASP A 5 -23.40 -9.94 -4.23
C ASP A 5 -23.30 -9.48 -5.69
N GLU A 6 -22.48 -8.46 -5.96
CA GLU A 6 -22.32 -7.85 -7.29
C GLU A 6 -20.95 -8.08 -7.92
N CYS A 7 -19.93 -8.33 -7.09
CA CYS A 7 -18.55 -8.49 -7.54
C CYS A 7 -18.36 -9.85 -8.21
N SER A 8 -18.07 -9.83 -9.51
CA SER A 8 -17.78 -11.07 -10.23
C SER A 8 -16.44 -11.69 -9.80
N TRP A 9 -16.28 -12.99 -10.09
CA TRP A 9 -15.02 -13.69 -9.88
C TRP A 9 -13.83 -13.01 -10.59
N ASP A 10 -14.04 -12.56 -11.81
CA ASP A 10 -13.01 -11.92 -12.62
C ASP A 10 -12.60 -10.55 -12.04
N GLU A 11 -13.55 -9.77 -11.57
CA GLU A 11 -13.29 -8.49 -10.91
C GLU A 11 -12.54 -8.66 -9.59
N PHE A 12 -12.92 -9.64 -8.79
CA PHE A 12 -12.21 -9.97 -7.56
C PHE A 12 -10.78 -10.46 -7.86
N SER A 13 -10.63 -11.37 -8.81
CA SER A 13 -9.33 -11.90 -9.23
C SER A 13 -8.43 -10.83 -9.80
N TYR A 14 -8.97 -9.88 -10.58
CA TYR A 14 -8.25 -8.74 -11.10
C TYR A 14 -7.72 -7.83 -9.99
N ALA A 15 -8.55 -7.55 -8.98
CA ALA A 15 -8.12 -6.76 -7.82
C ALA A 15 -6.93 -7.40 -7.09
N LEU A 16 -6.95 -8.72 -6.89
CA LEU A 16 -5.83 -9.46 -6.31
C LEU A 16 -4.62 -9.51 -7.24
N ALA A 17 -4.83 -9.68 -8.53
CA ALA A 17 -3.74 -9.71 -9.51
C ALA A 17 -2.97 -8.39 -9.50
N VAL A 18 -3.67 -7.25 -9.52
CA VAL A 18 -3.05 -5.92 -9.49
C VAL A 18 -2.48 -5.59 -8.10
N GLY A 19 -3.24 -5.87 -7.03
CA GLY A 19 -2.90 -5.43 -5.69
C GLY A 19 -1.88 -6.31 -4.94
N VAL A 20 -1.72 -7.58 -5.34
CA VAL A 20 -0.86 -8.55 -4.65
C VAL A 20 0.09 -9.24 -5.61
N THR A 21 -0.44 -9.88 -6.67
CA THR A 21 0.37 -10.72 -7.56
C THR A 21 1.39 -9.90 -8.33
N ALA A 22 0.99 -8.75 -8.87
CA ALA A 22 1.88 -7.88 -9.64
C ALA A 22 3.04 -7.31 -8.79
N PRO A 23 2.84 -6.75 -7.60
CA PRO A 23 3.94 -6.33 -6.72
C PRO A 23 4.92 -7.46 -6.38
N PHE A 24 4.42 -8.65 -6.07
CA PHE A 24 5.26 -9.82 -5.83
C PHE A 24 6.10 -10.15 -7.06
N TYR A 25 5.45 -10.24 -8.22
CA TYR A 25 6.12 -10.65 -9.45
C TYR A 25 7.13 -9.61 -9.94
N LEU A 26 6.81 -8.32 -9.82
CA LEU A 26 7.75 -7.24 -10.10
C LEU A 26 8.98 -7.32 -9.18
N THR A 27 8.77 -7.48 -7.88
CA THR A 27 9.89 -7.64 -6.93
C THR A 27 10.76 -8.82 -7.31
N LYS A 28 10.17 -9.97 -7.65
CA LYS A 28 10.89 -11.16 -8.13
C LYS A 28 11.73 -10.87 -9.39
N LEU A 29 11.16 -10.20 -10.37
CA LEU A 29 11.84 -9.88 -11.62
C LEU A 29 13.01 -8.91 -11.41
N PHE A 30 12.84 -7.92 -10.53
CA PHE A 30 13.89 -6.95 -10.25
C PHE A 30 14.93 -7.42 -9.24
N LEU A 31 14.70 -8.54 -8.54
CA LEU A 31 15.59 -9.04 -7.50
C LEU A 31 17.07 -9.16 -7.91
N PRO A 32 17.42 -9.61 -9.15
CA PRO A 32 18.81 -9.65 -9.59
C PRO A 32 19.46 -8.29 -9.80
N TYR A 33 18.67 -7.23 -9.90
CA TYR A 33 19.11 -5.87 -10.23
C TYR A 33 19.13 -4.93 -9.03
N PHE A 34 18.70 -5.36 -7.85
CA PHE A 34 18.74 -4.53 -6.67
C PHE A 34 20.17 -4.28 -6.22
N ALA A 35 20.50 -2.99 -6.10
CA ALA A 35 21.76 -2.55 -5.52
C ALA A 35 21.79 -2.83 -3.99
N PRO A 36 22.98 -2.88 -3.37
CA PRO A 36 23.08 -2.91 -1.91
C PRO A 36 22.30 -1.73 -1.28
N GLY A 37 21.52 -2.02 -0.25
CA GLY A 37 20.69 -1.01 0.44
C GLY A 37 19.37 -0.69 -0.28
N ALA A 38 19.03 -1.39 -1.35
CA ALA A 38 17.76 -1.21 -2.05
C ALA A 38 16.55 -1.31 -1.11
N SER A 39 15.48 -0.62 -1.49
CA SER A 39 14.22 -0.59 -0.75
C SER A 39 13.05 -0.80 -1.70
N VAL A 40 12.09 -1.61 -1.28
CA VAL A 40 10.78 -1.79 -1.92
C VAL A 40 9.73 -1.15 -1.03
N ILE A 41 8.91 -0.28 -1.59
CA ILE A 41 7.81 0.38 -0.88
C ILE A 41 6.50 -0.02 -1.55
N ASN A 42 5.66 -0.72 -0.82
CA ASN A 42 4.31 -1.07 -1.24
C ASN A 42 3.31 -0.03 -0.73
N ILE A 43 2.45 0.46 -1.58
CA ILE A 43 1.38 1.36 -1.18
C ILE A 43 0.13 0.52 -0.87
N ALA A 44 -0.07 0.25 0.43
CA ALA A 44 -1.24 -0.43 0.95
C ALA A 44 -2.43 0.55 1.11
N SER A 45 -3.13 0.50 2.20
CA SER A 45 -4.21 1.42 2.58
C SER A 45 -4.59 1.16 4.04
N SER A 46 -5.20 2.10 4.72
CA SER A 46 -5.87 1.85 6.00
C SER A 46 -6.92 0.73 5.90
N ARG A 47 -7.36 0.39 4.67
CA ARG A 47 -8.23 -0.75 4.38
C ARG A 47 -7.55 -2.12 4.56
N ASP A 48 -6.28 -2.17 4.85
CA ASP A 48 -5.59 -3.40 5.27
C ASP A 48 -6.05 -3.90 6.64
N ARG A 49 -6.63 -3.02 7.46
CA ARG A 49 -7.10 -3.28 8.84
C ARG A 49 -8.52 -2.79 9.12
N MET A 50 -9.04 -1.88 8.30
CA MET A 50 -10.37 -1.29 8.44
C MET A 50 -11.14 -1.47 7.15
N SER A 51 -12.41 -1.84 7.24
CA SER A 51 -13.25 -2.05 6.06
C SER A 51 -14.43 -1.08 6.03
N GLN A 52 -15.02 -0.95 4.87
CA GLN A 52 -16.33 -0.34 4.64
C GLN A 52 -17.17 -1.33 3.84
N PRO A 53 -18.49 -1.21 3.85
CA PRO A 53 -19.34 -2.00 2.95
C PRO A 53 -18.87 -1.87 1.50
N GLN A 54 -19.00 -2.96 0.73
CA GLN A 54 -18.66 -3.01 -0.70
C GLN A 54 -17.17 -2.79 -1.02
N THR A 55 -16.26 -3.17 -0.10
CA THR A 55 -14.82 -3.02 -0.30
C THR A 55 -14.06 -4.36 -0.25
N GLU A 56 -14.76 -5.50 -0.37
CA GLU A 56 -14.21 -6.83 -0.14
C GLU A 56 -12.96 -7.11 -0.98
N SER A 57 -13.05 -6.91 -2.29
CA SER A 57 -11.91 -7.12 -3.21
C SER A 57 -10.74 -6.18 -2.94
N TYR A 58 -11.05 -4.91 -2.67
CA TYR A 58 -10.05 -3.90 -2.35
C TYR A 58 -9.37 -4.17 -1.00
N THR A 59 -10.17 -4.47 0.02
CA THR A 59 -9.66 -4.82 1.37
C THR A 59 -8.83 -6.09 1.32
N ALA A 60 -9.27 -7.12 0.59
CA ALA A 60 -8.49 -8.34 0.39
C ALA A 60 -7.14 -8.05 -0.28
N ALA A 61 -7.11 -7.22 -1.32
CA ALA A 61 -5.88 -6.83 -2.01
C ALA A 61 -4.95 -6.01 -1.09
N LYS A 62 -5.49 -5.04 -0.36
CA LYS A 62 -4.68 -4.16 0.54
C LYS A 62 -4.20 -4.88 1.79
N GLY A 63 -4.99 -5.78 2.35
CA GLY A 63 -4.53 -6.70 3.40
C GLY A 63 -3.49 -7.69 2.88
N GLY A 64 -3.70 -8.22 1.68
CA GLY A 64 -2.75 -9.12 1.02
C GLY A 64 -1.38 -8.49 0.78
N ILE A 65 -1.32 -7.24 0.27
CA ILE A 65 -0.04 -6.56 0.05
C ILE A 65 0.67 -6.18 1.36
N ALA A 66 -0.08 -5.84 2.42
CA ALA A 66 0.50 -5.60 3.74
C ALA A 66 1.15 -6.88 4.30
N ALA A 67 0.45 -8.01 4.25
CA ALA A 67 0.99 -9.31 4.67
C ALA A 67 2.17 -9.75 3.80
N LEU A 68 2.10 -9.55 2.48
CA LEU A 68 3.18 -9.86 1.55
C LEU A 68 4.42 -9.01 1.81
N THR A 69 4.26 -7.73 2.19
CA THR A 69 5.37 -6.84 2.57
C THR A 69 6.17 -7.45 3.72
N HIS A 70 5.51 -7.87 4.80
CA HIS A 70 6.14 -8.51 5.94
C HIS A 70 6.87 -9.80 5.54
N ALA A 71 6.22 -10.66 4.76
CA ALA A 71 6.82 -11.92 4.29
C ALA A 71 8.07 -11.67 3.43
N MET A 72 8.02 -10.69 2.52
CA MET A 72 9.16 -10.32 1.69
C MET A 72 10.28 -9.67 2.50
N ALA A 73 9.97 -8.86 3.51
CA ALA A 73 10.97 -8.27 4.39
C ALA A 73 11.82 -9.35 5.10
N ILE A 74 11.18 -10.42 5.57
CA ILE A 74 11.87 -11.56 6.19
C ILE A 74 12.67 -12.34 5.15
N SER A 75 12.08 -12.64 3.99
CA SER A 75 12.75 -13.44 2.93
C SER A 75 13.94 -12.72 2.29
N LEU A 76 13.93 -11.40 2.27
CA LEU A 76 14.98 -10.57 1.66
C LEU A 76 15.87 -9.89 2.69
N ALA A 77 15.81 -10.33 3.96
CA ALA A 77 16.57 -9.76 5.05
C ALA A 77 18.07 -9.66 4.72
N GLY A 78 18.68 -8.52 5.03
CA GLY A 78 20.09 -8.23 4.73
C GLY A 78 20.40 -7.88 3.27
N ARG A 79 19.42 -7.99 2.36
CA ARG A 79 19.59 -7.67 0.93
C ARG A 79 18.77 -6.47 0.49
N VAL A 80 17.48 -6.47 0.83
CA VAL A 80 16.52 -5.45 0.41
C VAL A 80 15.59 -5.16 1.60
N ARG A 81 15.36 -3.92 1.91
CA ARG A 81 14.33 -3.53 2.87
C ARG A 81 12.98 -3.50 2.16
N VAL A 82 11.96 -4.04 2.77
CA VAL A 82 10.61 -4.04 2.21
C VAL A 82 9.65 -3.46 3.23
N ASN A 83 8.98 -2.37 2.87
CA ASN A 83 8.05 -1.68 3.75
C ASN A 83 6.73 -1.38 3.03
N SER A 84 5.69 -1.09 3.76
CA SER A 84 4.44 -0.58 3.22
C SER A 84 4.04 0.74 3.86
N ILE A 85 3.33 1.56 3.09
CA ILE A 85 2.65 2.74 3.58
C ILE A 85 1.16 2.45 3.46
N SER A 86 0.40 2.67 4.55
CA SER A 86 -1.05 2.46 4.61
C SER A 86 -1.80 3.80 4.76
N PRO A 87 -1.96 4.56 3.68
CA PRO A 87 -2.62 5.86 3.74
C PRO A 87 -4.09 5.75 4.17
N GLY A 88 -4.56 6.80 4.83
CA GLY A 88 -5.98 7.10 4.92
C GLY A 88 -6.50 7.69 3.60
N TRP A 89 -7.43 8.63 3.68
CA TRP A 89 -7.91 9.32 2.49
C TRP A 89 -6.89 10.34 2.00
N ILE A 90 -6.44 10.16 0.76
CA ILE A 90 -5.56 11.08 0.04
C ILE A 90 -6.33 11.67 -1.14
N ASP A 91 -6.41 12.99 -1.23
CA ASP A 91 -7.00 13.65 -2.37
C ASP A 91 -6.00 13.70 -3.53
N THR A 92 -6.35 13.01 -4.60
CA THR A 92 -5.56 12.94 -5.85
C THR A 92 -6.23 13.68 -7.01
N THR A 93 -7.37 14.35 -6.77
CA THR A 93 -8.23 14.89 -7.83
C THR A 93 -8.54 16.37 -7.66
N ASP A 94 -7.90 17.05 -6.70
CA ASP A 94 -8.23 18.41 -6.28
C ASP A 94 -9.74 18.57 -5.99
N SER A 95 -10.30 17.54 -5.33
CA SER A 95 -11.71 17.51 -4.98
C SER A 95 -12.05 18.66 -4.02
N ARG A 96 -13.32 19.08 -4.03
CA ARG A 96 -13.79 20.04 -3.05
C ARG A 96 -13.87 19.39 -1.66
N ILE A 97 -12.81 19.53 -0.88
CA ILE A 97 -12.73 19.03 0.51
C ILE A 97 -13.55 19.96 1.41
N THR A 98 -14.38 19.38 2.25
CA THR A 98 -15.16 20.09 3.27
C THR A 98 -14.56 19.91 4.66
N GLY A 99 -15.00 20.73 5.63
CA GLY A 99 -14.61 20.55 7.01
C GLY A 99 -15.07 19.20 7.60
N ALA A 100 -16.20 18.67 7.14
CA ALA A 100 -16.67 17.34 7.53
C ALA A 100 -15.75 16.22 7.03
N ASP A 101 -15.20 16.35 5.83
CA ASP A 101 -14.24 15.41 5.29
C ASP A 101 -12.92 15.41 6.08
N ALA A 102 -12.45 16.60 6.45
CA ALA A 102 -11.26 16.77 7.28
C ALA A 102 -11.41 16.08 8.65
N LEU A 103 -12.58 16.18 9.27
CA LEU A 103 -12.87 15.56 10.59
C LEU A 103 -12.90 14.03 10.56
N GLN A 104 -13.04 13.41 9.39
CA GLN A 104 -12.95 11.95 9.25
C GLN A 104 -11.51 11.44 9.39
N GLN A 105 -10.52 12.33 9.32
CA GLN A 105 -9.11 11.96 9.42
C GLN A 105 -8.57 12.42 10.79
N PRO A 106 -7.90 11.53 11.55
CA PRO A 106 -7.31 11.91 12.85
C PRO A 106 -6.30 13.07 12.76
N ALA A 107 -5.70 13.28 11.60
CA ALA A 107 -4.80 14.41 11.36
C ALA A 107 -5.53 15.76 11.19
N GLY A 108 -6.87 15.78 11.24
CA GLY A 108 -7.69 16.99 11.07
C GLY A 108 -7.70 17.54 9.64
N ARG A 109 -7.18 16.78 8.67
CA ARG A 109 -7.20 17.11 7.25
C ARG A 109 -7.18 15.86 6.38
N VAL A 110 -7.67 15.96 5.16
CA VAL A 110 -7.42 14.97 4.12
C VAL A 110 -5.96 15.05 3.70
N GLY A 111 -5.34 13.91 3.42
CA GLY A 111 -3.96 13.84 2.97
C GLY A 111 -3.78 14.31 1.54
N LYS A 112 -2.53 14.58 1.17
CA LYS A 112 -2.11 14.94 -0.19
C LYS A 112 -1.10 13.91 -0.70
N PRO A 113 -0.90 13.79 -2.02
CA PRO A 113 0.13 12.91 -2.59
C PRO A 113 1.53 13.13 -2.00
N GLU A 114 1.86 14.39 -1.68
CA GLU A 114 3.15 14.76 -1.10
C GLU A 114 3.36 14.10 0.27
N ASP A 115 2.31 13.94 1.09
CA ASP A 115 2.41 13.25 2.39
C ASP A 115 2.92 11.82 2.24
N ILE A 116 2.53 11.15 1.15
CA ILE A 116 2.95 9.79 0.85
C ILE A 116 4.35 9.78 0.21
N ALA A 117 4.62 10.72 -0.69
CA ALA A 117 5.91 10.84 -1.36
C ALA A 117 7.05 11.09 -0.37
N GLU A 118 6.88 11.99 0.59
CA GLU A 118 7.86 12.27 1.64
C GLU A 118 8.14 11.03 2.51
N MET A 119 7.12 10.28 2.89
CA MET A 119 7.30 9.03 3.63
C MET A 119 8.04 7.99 2.78
N ALA A 120 7.70 7.87 1.49
CA ALA A 120 8.38 6.95 0.58
C ALA A 120 9.85 7.32 0.42
N LEU A 121 10.17 8.61 0.26
CA LEU A 121 11.55 9.11 0.19
C LEU A 121 12.32 8.80 1.48
N PHE A 122 11.71 9.03 2.64
CA PHE A 122 12.32 8.65 3.91
C PHE A 122 12.62 7.16 3.98
N LEU A 123 11.65 6.30 3.67
CA LEU A 123 11.81 4.84 3.70
C LEU A 123 12.84 4.33 2.68
N CYS A 124 13.05 5.04 1.58
CA CYS A 124 14.09 4.72 0.60
C CYS A 124 15.48 5.18 1.04
N SER A 125 15.58 6.09 1.99
CA SER A 125 16.86 6.68 2.42
C SER A 125 17.63 5.78 3.40
N GLU A 126 18.92 6.07 3.58
CA GLU A 126 19.77 5.42 4.60
C GLU A 126 19.28 5.67 6.03
N LYS A 127 18.57 6.78 6.27
CA LYS A 127 18.00 7.11 7.60
C LYS A 127 16.98 6.06 8.06
N ALA A 128 16.37 5.35 7.13
CA ALA A 128 15.44 4.24 7.41
C ALA A 128 16.14 2.87 7.39
N GLY A 129 17.45 2.80 7.53
CA GLY A 129 18.24 1.58 7.39
C GLY A 129 17.85 0.44 8.34
N PHE A 130 17.22 0.74 9.47
CA PHE A 130 16.72 -0.25 10.44
C PHE A 130 15.23 -0.58 10.26
N ILE A 131 14.53 0.09 9.34
CA ILE A 131 13.08 -0.09 9.14
C ILE A 131 12.86 -1.07 7.99
N THR A 132 12.25 -2.23 8.30
CA THR A 132 11.85 -3.25 7.33
C THR A 132 10.76 -4.15 7.92
N GLY A 133 9.68 -4.43 7.18
CA GLY A 133 8.53 -5.26 7.58
C GLY A 133 7.33 -4.45 7.99
#